data_b50666459e5f4baa2f3d8d1a5439c31c
#
_entry.id   b50666459e5f4baa2f3d8d1a5439c31c
#
_cell.length_a   1.000
_cell.length_b   1.000
_cell.length_c   1.000
_cell.angle_alpha   90.00
_cell.angle_beta   90.00
_cell.angle_gamma   90.00
#
_symmetry.space_group_name_H-M   'P 1'
#
loop_
_entity.id
_entity.type
_entity.pdbx_description
1 polymer ?
#
loop_
_entity_poly.entity_id
_entity_poly.type
_entity_poly.pdbx_seq_one_letter_code
_entity_poly.pdbx_strand_id
1 'polypeptide(L)'
;MKKQTNKSWMIAGLLAAVSAVFCVTPALAHHSFAMYDQTKTLVLTGVAYQFVAQANHAELHFYVIGPDGKLMKDKDGKNVDWGVEMAGAAAMAQQGITAAAFPAGTIFSVKMNPLRDGSNFGSRVGASAIAKCPWKTPPAPGKTCDTVKGSELLGAAAF
;
A
#
# COMPACT_ATOMS: atom_id res chain seq x y z
N MET A 1 -28.79 -65.78 -10.13
CA MET A 1 -28.24 -64.63 -9.30
C MET A 1 -27.27 -63.82 -10.18
N LYS A 2 -27.68 -62.61 -10.59
CA LYS A 2 -26.82 -61.73 -11.41
C LYS A 2 -25.94 -60.91 -10.47
N LYS A 3 -24.60 -61.02 -10.58
CA LYS A 3 -23.62 -60.18 -9.93
C LYS A 3 -23.78 -58.74 -10.46
N GLN A 4 -24.35 -57.84 -9.70
CA GLN A 4 -24.29 -56.40 -9.97
C GLN A 4 -22.92 -55.94 -9.57
N THR A 5 -22.18 -55.55 -10.57
CA THR A 5 -20.77 -55.16 -10.47
C THR A 5 -20.60 -53.75 -9.95
N ASN A 6 -19.59 -53.59 -9.13
CA ASN A 6 -19.05 -52.45 -8.40
C ASN A 6 -18.75 -51.12 -9.16
N LYS A 7 -19.43 -50.87 -10.29
CA LYS A 7 -19.20 -49.64 -11.09
C LYS A 7 -19.62 -48.35 -10.36
N SER A 8 -20.68 -48.42 -9.52
CA SER A 8 -21.16 -47.24 -8.79
C SER A 8 -20.17 -46.75 -7.72
N TRP A 9 -19.43 -47.66 -7.13
CA TRP A 9 -18.42 -47.32 -6.11
C TRP A 9 -17.17 -46.65 -6.69
N MET A 10 -16.79 -47.07 -7.90
CA MET A 10 -15.66 -46.48 -8.61
C MET A 10 -15.98 -45.05 -9.09
N ILE A 11 -17.21 -44.78 -9.54
CA ILE A 11 -17.65 -43.46 -9.96
C ILE A 11 -17.74 -42.51 -8.75
N ALA A 12 -18.26 -42.99 -7.60
CA ALA A 12 -18.33 -42.20 -6.37
C ALA A 12 -16.94 -41.83 -5.84
N GLY A 13 -15.97 -42.77 -5.91
CA GLY A 13 -14.58 -42.53 -5.54
C GLY A 13 -13.88 -41.54 -6.44
N LEU A 14 -14.13 -41.57 -7.75
CA LEU A 14 -13.54 -40.64 -8.71
C LEU A 14 -14.09 -39.21 -8.55
N LEU A 15 -15.40 -39.07 -8.30
CA LEU A 15 -16.02 -37.78 -8.02
C LEU A 15 -15.52 -37.15 -6.70
N ALA A 16 -15.30 -37.94 -5.66
CA ALA A 16 -14.75 -37.46 -4.40
C ALA A 16 -13.30 -37.01 -4.55
N ALA A 17 -12.48 -37.72 -5.34
CA ALA A 17 -11.09 -37.33 -5.61
C ALA A 17 -10.97 -36.04 -6.44
N VAL A 18 -11.86 -35.83 -7.43
CA VAL A 18 -11.90 -34.61 -8.22
C VAL A 18 -12.35 -33.41 -7.38
N SER A 19 -13.32 -33.59 -6.48
CA SER A 19 -13.78 -32.51 -5.58
C SER A 19 -12.69 -32.07 -4.59
N ALA A 20 -11.82 -32.96 -4.14
CA ALA A 20 -10.74 -32.64 -3.23
C ALA A 20 -9.64 -31.78 -3.87
N VAL A 21 -9.42 -31.89 -5.19
CA VAL A 21 -8.41 -31.10 -5.91
C VAL A 21 -8.84 -29.64 -6.09
N PHE A 22 -10.15 -29.35 -6.13
CA PHE A 22 -10.65 -27.97 -6.24
C PHE A 22 -10.71 -27.20 -4.91
N CYS A 23 -10.50 -27.86 -3.76
CA CYS A 23 -10.49 -27.20 -2.45
C CYS A 23 -9.14 -26.66 -2.03
N VAL A 24 -8.07 -26.85 -2.84
CA VAL A 24 -6.75 -26.29 -2.57
C VAL A 24 -6.62 -24.97 -3.33
N THR A 25 -7.44 -23.99 -3.01
CA THR A 25 -7.14 -22.62 -3.40
C THR A 25 -5.98 -22.16 -2.51
N PRO A 26 -4.82 -21.80 -3.07
CA PRO A 26 -3.78 -21.23 -2.24
C PRO A 26 -4.31 -19.94 -1.62
N ALA A 27 -4.37 -19.90 -0.30
CA ALA A 27 -4.63 -18.70 0.48
C ALA A 27 -3.43 -17.72 0.35
N LEU A 28 -3.07 -17.33 -0.87
CA LEU A 28 -1.98 -16.39 -1.13
C LEU A 28 -2.40 -14.92 -1.02
N ALA A 29 -3.69 -14.65 -0.74
CA ALA A 29 -4.23 -13.30 -0.79
C ALA A 29 -4.11 -12.49 0.51
N HIS A 30 -3.61 -13.06 1.61
CA HIS A 30 -3.64 -12.39 2.92
C HIS A 30 -2.27 -12.18 3.59
N HIS A 31 -1.17 -12.38 2.87
CA HIS A 31 0.15 -12.20 3.48
C HIS A 31 0.59 -10.73 3.64
N SER A 32 0.01 -9.78 2.91
CA SER A 32 0.49 -8.40 2.90
C SER A 32 0.26 -7.67 4.24
N PHE A 33 -0.90 -7.81 4.87
CA PHE A 33 -1.21 -7.06 6.09
C PHE A 33 -0.49 -7.56 7.36
N ALA A 34 -0.14 -8.84 7.43
CA ALA A 34 0.53 -9.41 8.60
C ALA A 34 1.97 -8.89 8.80
N MET A 35 2.60 -8.42 7.75
CA MET A 35 3.96 -7.87 7.82
C MET A 35 3.99 -6.44 8.38
N TYR A 36 2.87 -5.72 8.36
CA TYR A 36 2.77 -4.36 8.88
C TYR A 36 2.37 -4.35 10.36
N ASP A 37 2.93 -3.43 11.13
CA ASP A 37 2.56 -3.20 12.53
C ASP A 37 1.34 -2.29 12.60
N GLN A 38 0.15 -2.89 12.57
CA GLN A 38 -1.11 -2.15 12.62
C GLN A 38 -1.39 -1.45 13.97
N THR A 39 -0.57 -1.72 15.00
CA THR A 39 -0.66 -1.00 16.28
C THR A 39 0.08 0.33 16.26
N LYS A 40 0.89 0.58 15.23
CA LYS A 40 1.65 1.81 15.04
C LYS A 40 1.16 2.57 13.81
N THR A 41 1.09 3.87 13.94
CA THR A 41 0.85 4.77 12.81
C THR A 41 1.98 5.77 12.73
N LEU A 42 2.61 5.83 11.56
CA LEU A 42 3.55 6.89 11.20
C LEU A 42 2.82 7.90 10.32
N VAL A 43 3.15 9.17 10.52
CA VAL A 43 2.78 10.25 9.59
C VAL A 43 4.07 10.81 9.02
N LEU A 44 4.31 10.58 7.74
CA LEU A 44 5.51 11.06 7.06
C LEU A 44 5.15 12.11 6.01
N THR A 45 5.98 13.13 5.93
CA THR A 45 5.97 14.09 4.84
C THR A 45 7.19 13.84 3.96
N GLY A 46 7.02 13.87 2.65
CA GLY A 46 8.14 13.60 1.75
C GLY A 46 7.97 14.17 0.36
N VAL A 47 8.99 13.97 -0.44
CA VAL A 47 9.06 14.33 -1.86
C VAL A 47 8.99 13.07 -2.69
N ALA A 48 7.91 12.87 -3.42
CA ALA A 48 7.75 11.73 -4.32
C ALA A 48 8.82 11.72 -5.40
N TYR A 49 9.35 10.54 -5.70
CA TYR A 49 10.23 10.37 -6.86
C TYR A 49 9.74 9.27 -7.81
N GLN A 50 8.90 8.34 -7.34
CA GLN A 50 8.37 7.27 -8.16
C GLN A 50 6.98 6.82 -7.69
N PHE A 51 6.07 6.62 -8.63
CA PHE A 51 4.78 5.96 -8.43
C PHE A 51 4.78 4.66 -9.25
N VAL A 52 4.57 3.52 -8.59
CA VAL A 52 4.50 2.20 -9.22
C VAL A 52 3.05 1.75 -9.26
N ALA A 53 2.48 1.67 -10.46
CA ALA A 53 1.08 1.26 -10.66
C ALA A 53 1.02 -0.23 -10.95
N GLN A 54 0.69 -1.05 -9.94
CA GLN A 54 0.47 -2.49 -10.12
C GLN A 54 -1.02 -2.83 -9.95
N ALA A 55 -1.44 -3.93 -10.55
CA ALA A 55 -2.85 -4.36 -10.50
C ALA A 55 -3.33 -4.63 -9.07
N ASN A 56 -2.49 -5.25 -8.25
CA ASN A 56 -2.83 -5.65 -6.89
C ASN A 56 -2.48 -4.59 -5.84
N HIS A 57 -1.35 -3.89 -6.04
CA HIS A 57 -0.82 -2.89 -5.11
C HIS A 57 -0.18 -1.76 -5.88
N ALA A 58 -0.55 -0.52 -5.57
CA ALA A 58 0.19 0.65 -6.01
C ALA A 58 1.18 1.06 -4.91
N GLU A 59 2.32 1.59 -5.31
CA GLU A 59 3.34 2.06 -4.38
C GLU A 59 3.74 3.49 -4.71
N LEU A 60 4.00 4.27 -3.68
CA LEU A 60 4.57 5.61 -3.82
C LEU A 60 5.88 5.67 -3.04
N HIS A 61 6.98 5.91 -3.75
CA HIS A 61 8.32 6.02 -3.20
C HIS A 61 8.72 7.48 -3.07
N PHE A 62 9.36 7.83 -1.95
CA PHE A 62 9.63 9.22 -1.60
C PHE A 62 10.82 9.39 -0.67
N TYR A 63 11.44 10.56 -0.73
CA TYR A 63 12.44 10.99 0.25
C TYR A 63 11.78 11.75 1.38
N VAL A 64 12.09 11.39 2.61
CA VAL A 64 11.45 11.96 3.82
C VAL A 64 11.93 13.40 4.06
N ILE A 65 11.00 14.29 4.35
CA ILE A 65 11.25 15.62 4.90
C ILE A 65 11.24 15.52 6.43
N GLY A 66 12.32 15.91 7.04
CA GLY A 66 12.50 15.92 8.49
C GLY A 66 11.74 17.05 9.20
N PRO A 67 11.77 17.03 10.54
CA PRO A 67 11.11 18.04 11.36
C PRO A 67 11.70 19.46 11.18
N ASP A 68 12.89 19.57 10.60
CA ASP A 68 13.52 20.85 10.23
C ASP A 68 13.09 21.39 8.86
N GLY A 69 12.19 20.68 8.16
CA GLY A 69 11.71 21.02 6.84
C GLY A 69 12.69 20.67 5.69
N LYS A 70 13.78 19.96 5.97
CA LYS A 70 14.76 19.52 4.99
C LYS A 70 14.66 18.03 4.72
N LEU A 71 15.21 17.59 3.58
CA LEU A 71 15.35 16.16 3.31
C LEU A 71 16.24 15.51 4.38
N MET A 72 15.70 14.46 5.02
CA MET A 72 16.47 13.67 5.97
C MET A 72 17.62 12.95 5.27
N LYS A 73 18.75 12.85 5.97
CA LYS A 73 19.90 12.09 5.52
C LYS A 73 20.16 10.93 6.46
N ASP A 74 20.57 9.81 5.88
CA ASP A 74 21.10 8.68 6.61
C ASP A 74 22.55 8.91 7.07
N LYS A 75 23.15 7.93 7.73
CA LYS A 75 24.55 7.95 8.21
C LYS A 75 25.58 8.10 7.08
N ASP A 76 25.20 7.74 5.84
CA ASP A 76 26.06 7.80 4.65
C ASP A 76 25.82 9.09 3.82
N GLY A 77 24.99 10.01 4.33
CA GLY A 77 24.64 11.28 3.69
C GLY A 77 23.65 11.16 2.53
N LYS A 78 23.06 9.98 2.30
CA LYS A 78 22.02 9.75 1.29
C LYS A 78 20.67 10.20 1.82
N ASN A 79 19.74 10.54 0.93
CA ASN A 79 18.38 10.83 1.33
C ASN A 79 17.73 9.57 1.95
N VAL A 80 17.03 9.76 3.07
CA VAL A 80 16.23 8.69 3.67
C VAL A 80 15.06 8.38 2.77
N ASP A 81 15.06 7.18 2.23
CA ASP A 81 14.07 6.66 1.29
C ASP A 81 12.99 5.86 2.02
N TRP A 82 11.74 6.07 1.63
CA TRP A 82 10.57 5.34 2.11
C TRP A 82 9.65 4.95 0.97
N GLY A 83 8.93 3.84 1.16
CA GLY A 83 7.82 3.45 0.31
C GLY A 83 6.53 3.32 1.08
N VAL A 84 5.41 3.58 0.42
CA VAL A 84 4.07 3.30 0.95
C VAL A 84 3.28 2.47 -0.04
N GLU A 85 2.84 1.29 0.43
CA GLU A 85 1.93 0.41 -0.31
C GLU A 85 0.48 0.87 -0.11
N MET A 86 -0.28 0.74 -1.17
CA MET A 86 -1.70 1.06 -1.22
C MET A 86 -2.46 -0.07 -1.94
N ALA A 87 -3.77 0.02 -2.01
CA ALA A 87 -4.56 -0.88 -2.85
C ALA A 87 -4.15 -0.77 -4.33
N GLY A 88 -4.65 -1.71 -5.16
CA GLY A 88 -4.30 -1.75 -6.58
C GLY A 88 -4.58 -0.45 -7.35
N ALA A 89 -3.85 -0.24 -8.42
CA ALA A 89 -3.85 1.01 -9.19
C ALA A 89 -5.23 1.48 -9.61
N ALA A 90 -6.15 0.57 -9.98
CA ALA A 90 -7.53 0.94 -10.34
C ALA A 90 -8.31 1.54 -9.17
N ALA A 91 -8.19 0.97 -7.97
CA ALA A 91 -8.83 1.51 -6.77
C ALA A 91 -8.21 2.84 -6.33
N MET A 92 -6.89 3.00 -6.52
CA MET A 92 -6.21 4.26 -6.23
C MET A 92 -6.62 5.35 -7.22
N ALA A 93 -6.78 5.03 -8.50
CA ALA A 93 -7.23 5.98 -9.51
C ALA A 93 -8.62 6.56 -9.21
N GLN A 94 -9.55 5.75 -8.67
CA GLN A 94 -10.86 6.22 -8.20
C GLN A 94 -10.77 7.24 -7.05
N GLN A 95 -9.67 7.25 -6.32
CA GLN A 95 -9.39 8.18 -5.24
C GLN A 95 -8.52 9.38 -5.68
N GLY A 96 -8.25 9.52 -6.97
CA GLY A 96 -7.37 10.56 -7.51
C GLY A 96 -5.88 10.28 -7.31
N ILE A 97 -5.50 9.12 -6.78
CA ILE A 97 -4.11 8.75 -6.48
C ILE A 97 -3.54 8.00 -7.68
N THR A 98 -2.82 8.70 -8.53
CA THR A 98 -2.28 8.18 -9.79
C THR A 98 -0.84 8.67 -10.03
N ALA A 99 -0.13 8.06 -10.96
CA ALA A 99 1.19 8.54 -11.39
C ALA A 99 1.16 10.00 -11.89
N ALA A 100 0.07 10.40 -12.56
CA ALA A 100 -0.10 11.77 -13.03
C ALA A 100 -0.35 12.77 -11.89
N ALA A 101 -0.99 12.33 -10.79
CA ALA A 101 -1.22 13.17 -9.61
C ALA A 101 0.04 13.31 -8.74
N PHE A 102 0.99 12.37 -8.84
CA PHE A 102 2.23 12.35 -8.08
C PHE A 102 3.48 12.29 -8.99
N PRO A 103 3.68 13.28 -9.87
CA PRO A 103 4.94 13.37 -10.61
C PRO A 103 6.11 13.56 -9.63
N ALA A 104 7.32 13.17 -10.06
CA ALA A 104 8.53 13.37 -9.26
C ALA A 104 8.67 14.85 -8.82
N GLY A 105 8.99 15.05 -7.55
CA GLY A 105 9.02 16.39 -6.92
C GLY A 105 7.73 16.80 -6.22
N THR A 106 6.65 15.99 -6.28
CA THR A 106 5.43 16.24 -5.51
C THR A 106 5.70 16.10 -4.02
N ILE A 107 5.35 17.12 -3.24
CA ILE A 107 5.42 17.08 -1.78
C ILE A 107 4.06 16.61 -1.24
N PHE A 108 4.09 15.66 -0.33
CA PHE A 108 2.87 15.10 0.26
C PHE A 108 3.09 14.58 1.66
N SER A 109 2.01 14.38 2.39
CA SER A 109 2.01 13.70 3.69
C SER A 109 1.08 12.50 3.65
N VAL A 110 1.49 11.41 4.29
CA VAL A 110 0.74 10.15 4.31
C VAL A 110 0.78 9.50 5.68
N LYS A 111 -0.33 8.87 6.08
CA LYS A 111 -0.42 7.99 7.25
C LYS A 111 -0.20 6.55 6.83
N MET A 112 0.68 5.84 7.55
CA MET A 112 0.98 4.45 7.23
C MET A 112 1.27 3.62 8.48
N ASN A 113 1.05 2.32 8.37
CA ASN A 113 1.51 1.33 9.34
C ASN A 113 2.87 0.82 8.85
N PRO A 114 3.95 0.93 9.65
CA PRO A 114 5.29 0.53 9.23
C PRO A 114 5.43 -1.00 9.15
N LEU A 115 6.42 -1.47 8.40
CA LEU A 115 6.85 -2.87 8.47
C LEU A 115 7.34 -3.22 9.87
N ARG A 116 7.07 -4.47 10.30
CA ARG A 116 7.50 -4.99 11.62
C ARG A 116 8.99 -5.21 11.72
N ASP A 117 9.67 -5.43 10.60
CA ASP A 117 11.12 -5.65 10.53
C ASP A 117 11.94 -4.36 10.62
N GLY A 118 11.28 -3.20 10.63
CA GLY A 118 11.92 -1.89 10.73
C GLY A 118 12.42 -1.34 9.40
N SER A 119 12.16 -2.01 8.28
CA SER A 119 12.46 -1.46 6.95
C SER A 119 11.66 -0.20 6.68
N ASN A 120 12.22 0.69 5.87
CA ASN A 120 11.62 1.98 5.50
C ASN A 120 10.47 1.82 4.49
N PHE A 121 9.44 1.10 4.89
CA PHE A 121 8.27 0.84 4.07
C PHE A 121 7.03 0.71 4.97
N GLY A 122 5.86 1.06 4.44
CA GLY A 122 4.63 0.95 5.19
C GLY A 122 3.42 0.73 4.31
N SER A 123 2.30 0.32 4.91
CA SER A 123 1.00 0.26 4.26
C SER A 123 0.17 1.48 4.64
N ARG A 124 -0.43 2.16 3.67
CA ARG A 124 -1.34 3.27 3.93
C ARG A 124 -2.45 2.84 4.89
N VAL A 125 -2.70 3.65 5.91
CA VAL A 125 -3.75 3.36 6.91
C VAL A 125 -5.13 3.43 6.26
N GLY A 126 -5.72 2.28 6.02
CA GLY A 126 -7.06 2.16 5.43
C GLY A 126 -7.24 3.02 4.18
N ALA A 127 -8.33 3.78 4.14
CA ALA A 127 -8.65 4.72 3.07
C ALA A 127 -8.28 6.18 3.43
N SER A 128 -7.42 6.41 4.45
CA SER A 128 -7.03 7.77 4.87
C SER A 128 -6.53 8.59 3.68
N ALA A 129 -6.80 9.88 3.66
CA ALA A 129 -6.32 10.74 2.59
C ALA A 129 -4.78 10.78 2.55
N ILE A 130 -4.24 11.01 1.36
CA ILE A 130 -2.90 11.55 1.18
C ILE A 130 -3.07 13.06 1.02
N ALA A 131 -2.42 13.82 1.88
CA ALA A 131 -2.43 15.28 1.76
C ALA A 131 -1.30 15.70 0.82
N LYS A 132 -1.67 16.20 -0.36
CA LYS A 132 -0.72 16.69 -1.37
C LYS A 132 -0.57 18.19 -1.22
N CYS A 133 0.62 18.66 -0.97
CA CYS A 133 0.95 20.08 -0.92
C CYS A 133 0.82 20.74 -2.30
N PRO A 134 0.56 22.06 -2.37
CA PRO A 134 0.71 22.81 -3.61
C PRO A 134 2.13 22.66 -4.16
N TRP A 135 2.26 22.68 -5.48
CA TRP A 135 3.54 22.46 -6.15
C TRP A 135 4.66 23.32 -5.57
N LYS A 136 5.77 22.68 -5.19
CA LYS A 136 6.97 23.30 -4.59
C LYS A 136 6.70 24.11 -3.31
N THR A 137 5.58 23.87 -2.62
CA THR A 137 5.24 24.57 -1.37
C THR A 137 5.28 23.56 -0.22
N PRO A 138 6.42 23.36 0.46
CA PRO A 138 6.49 22.46 1.61
C PRO A 138 5.68 23.00 2.79
N PRO A 139 5.21 22.13 3.70
CA PRO A 139 4.63 22.59 4.95
C PRO A 139 5.70 23.22 5.84
N ALA A 140 5.27 23.99 6.83
CA ALA A 140 6.18 24.50 7.86
C ALA A 140 6.88 23.34 8.59
N PRO A 141 8.09 23.54 9.13
CA PRO A 141 8.82 22.52 9.86
C PRO A 141 7.96 21.80 10.92
N GLY A 142 7.97 20.46 10.90
CA GLY A 142 7.17 19.62 11.79
C GLY A 142 5.66 19.61 11.51
N LYS A 143 5.20 20.20 10.40
CA LYS A 143 3.81 20.16 9.94
C LYS A 143 3.63 19.23 8.75
N THR A 144 2.38 18.94 8.43
CA THR A 144 1.95 18.09 7.33
C THR A 144 1.23 18.91 6.26
N CYS A 145 1.12 18.37 5.05
CA CYS A 145 0.56 19.07 3.88
C CYS A 145 -0.92 19.49 4.07
N ASP A 146 -1.70 18.79 4.89
CA ASP A 146 -3.09 19.16 5.19
C ASP A 146 -3.21 20.53 5.90
N THR A 147 -2.13 21.02 6.51
CA THR A 147 -2.07 22.35 7.14
C THR A 147 -1.74 23.47 6.15
N VAL A 148 -1.37 23.16 4.92
CA VAL A 148 -0.98 24.14 3.91
C VAL A 148 -2.19 24.57 3.09
N LYS A 149 -2.44 25.87 3.01
CA LYS A 149 -3.54 26.42 2.21
C LYS A 149 -3.38 26.02 0.72
N GLY A 150 -4.43 25.45 0.16
CA GLY A 150 -4.45 24.98 -1.23
C GLY A 150 -3.94 23.57 -1.42
N SER A 151 -3.70 22.81 -0.35
CA SER A 151 -3.41 21.39 -0.43
C SER A 151 -4.63 20.60 -0.88
N GLU A 152 -4.37 19.51 -1.59
CA GLU A 152 -5.39 18.55 -2.03
C GLU A 152 -5.40 17.33 -1.09
N LEU A 153 -6.58 16.91 -0.66
CA LEU A 153 -6.76 15.65 0.07
C LEU A 153 -7.28 14.59 -0.90
N LEU A 154 -6.43 13.60 -1.20
CA LEU A 154 -6.74 12.51 -2.11
C LEU A 154 -6.97 11.23 -1.31
N GLY A 155 -8.15 10.62 -1.47
CA GLY A 155 -8.54 9.43 -0.72
C GLY A 155 -10.02 9.43 -0.39
N ALA A 156 -10.50 8.34 0.24
CA ALA A 156 -11.92 8.16 0.56
C ALA A 156 -12.28 8.63 1.98
N ALA A 157 -11.29 8.82 2.86
CA ALA A 157 -11.49 9.25 4.24
C ALA A 157 -10.60 10.45 4.59
N ALA A 158 -10.83 11.07 5.74
CA ALA A 158 -10.03 12.19 6.22
C ALA A 158 -8.55 11.83 6.42
N PHE A 159 -7.72 12.86 6.36
CA PHE A 159 -6.28 12.77 6.67
C PHE A 159 -6.05 12.65 8.17
#